data_66d3954bd21cad98c31c84eac40296d3
#
_entry.id   66d3954bd21cad98c31c84eac40296d3
#
_cell.length_a   1.000
_cell.length_b   1.000
_cell.length_c   1.000
_cell.angle_alpha   90.00
_cell.angle_beta   90.00
_cell.angle_gamma   90.00
#
_symmetry.space_group_name_H-M   'P 1'
#
loop_
_entity.id
_entity.type
_entity.pdbx_description
1 polymer ?
#
loop_
_entity_poly.entity_id
_entity_poly.type
_entity_poly.pdbx_seq_one_letter_code
_entity_poly.pdbx_strand_id
1 'polypeptide(L)' 'MTDKVADSIKFLMLEYERLLKKQKEGKLSKPELETLNSLKKFLGKN' A
#
# COMPACT_ATOMS: atom_id res chain seq x y z
N MET A 1 -19.56 4.39 -13.82
CA MET A 1 -19.08 4.49 -13.64
C MET A 1 -18.31 5.12 -12.79
N THR A 2 -18.42 5.39 -11.84
CA THR A 2 -17.79 6.07 -10.97
C THR A 2 -16.93 5.27 -10.27
N ASP A 3 -16.61 4.20 -10.70
CA ASP A 3 -15.85 3.32 -9.97
C ASP A 3 -14.40 3.55 -10.05
N LYS A 4 -13.96 4.57 -10.72
CA LYS A 4 -12.55 4.86 -10.80
C LYS A 4 -11.95 5.14 -9.43
N VAL A 5 -12.66 5.87 -8.61
CA VAL A 5 -12.16 6.17 -7.27
C VAL A 5 -12.13 4.91 -6.42
N ALA A 6 -13.17 4.12 -6.50
CA ALA A 6 -13.22 2.88 -5.75
C ALA A 6 -12.15 1.91 -6.22
N ASP A 7 -11.92 1.87 -7.53
CA ASP A 7 -10.89 1.00 -8.07
C ASP A 7 -9.50 1.44 -7.63
N SER A 8 -9.28 2.74 -7.56
CA SER A 8 -7.99 3.25 -7.13
C SER A 8 -7.72 2.87 -5.68
N ILE A 9 -8.71 3.02 -4.83
CA ILE A 9 -8.54 2.65 -3.43
C ILE A 9 -8.30 1.16 -3.29
N LYS A 10 -9.04 0.37 -4.05
CA LYS A 10 -8.87 -1.06 -4.04
C LYS A 10 -7.45 -1.42 -4.45
N PHE A 11 -6.95 -0.77 -5.49
CA PHE A 11 -5.61 -1.01 -5.97
C PHE A 11 -4.58 -0.64 -4.90
N LEU A 12 -4.79 0.48 -4.23
CA LEU A 12 -3.88 0.90 -3.18
C LEU A 12 -3.86 -0.09 -2.02
N MET A 13 -5.01 -0.66 -1.71
CA MET A 13 -5.06 -1.66 -0.64
C MET A 13 -4.30 -2.91 -1.02
N LEU A 14 -4.39 -3.31 -2.28
CA LEU A 14 -3.64 -4.47 -2.74
C LEU A 14 -2.14 -4.20 -2.67
N GLU A 15 -1.71 -3.00 -3.04
CA GLU A 15 -0.31 -2.63 -2.94
C GLU A 15 0.15 -2.63 -1.49
N TYR A 16 -0.69 -2.12 -0.62
CA TYR A 16 -0.37 -2.07 0.79
C TYR A 16 -0.14 -3.49 1.33
N GLU A 17 -1.02 -4.41 1.00
CA GLU A 17 -0.89 -5.79 1.45
C GLU A 17 0.35 -6.44 0.88
N ARG A 18 0.65 -6.16 -0.39
CA ARG A 18 1.83 -6.72 -1.02
C ARG A 18 3.10 -6.25 -0.33
N LEU A 19 3.15 -4.96 -0.01
CA LEU A 19 4.31 -4.41 0.67
C LEU A 19 4.44 -4.93 2.09
N LEU A 20 3.32 -5.13 2.76
CA LEU A 20 3.35 -5.72 4.09
C LEU A 20 3.96 -7.12 4.06
N LYS A 21 3.59 -7.87 3.05
CA LYS A 21 4.10 -9.21 2.91
C LYS A 21 5.61 -9.19 2.66
N LYS A 22 6.06 -8.27 1.81
CA LYS A 22 7.49 -8.13 1.55
C LYS A 22 8.23 -7.72 2.81
N GLN A 23 7.64 -6.85 3.60
CA GLN A 23 8.26 -6.43 4.83
C GLN A 23 8.41 -7.61 5.79
N LYS A 24 7.39 -8.43 5.84
CA LYS A 24 7.43 -9.60 6.68
C LYS A 24 8.53 -10.55 6.26
N GLU A 25 8.79 -10.63 4.97
CA GLU A 25 9.81 -11.49 4.44
C GLU A 25 11.20 -10.85 4.44
N GLY A 26 11.29 -9.62 4.88
CA GLY A 26 12.56 -8.93 4.92
C GLY A 26 13.06 -8.52 3.55
N LYS A 27 12.17 -8.38 2.59
CA LYS A 27 12.56 -8.04 1.22
C LYS A 27 12.15 -6.63 0.82
N LEU A 28 11.78 -5.82 1.76
CA LEU A 28 11.31 -4.48 1.45
C LEU A 28 12.51 -3.56 1.26
N SER A 29 12.57 -2.89 0.12
CA SER A 29 13.65 -1.95 -0.13
C SER A 29 13.27 -0.58 0.44
N LYS A 30 14.24 0.35 0.45
CA LYS A 30 13.98 1.66 1.00
C LYS A 30 12.86 2.39 0.29
N PRO A 31 12.86 2.47 -1.05
CA PRO A 31 11.75 3.12 -1.74
C PRO A 31 10.41 2.46 -1.45
N GLU A 32 10.42 1.15 -1.34
CA GLU A 32 9.20 0.42 -1.04
C GLU A 32 8.72 0.70 0.37
N LEU A 33 9.65 0.84 1.29
CA LEU A 33 9.29 1.17 2.66
C LEU A 33 8.64 2.54 2.74
N GLU A 34 9.18 3.51 2.00
CA GLU A 34 8.60 4.84 1.97
C GLU A 34 7.20 4.79 1.37
N THR A 35 7.03 4.00 0.32
CA THR A 35 5.72 3.84 -0.29
C THR A 35 4.75 3.22 0.71
N LEU A 36 5.20 2.23 1.45
CA LEU A 36 4.36 1.59 2.45
C LEU A 36 3.94 2.58 3.52
N ASN A 37 4.86 3.40 3.99
CA ASN A 37 4.53 4.40 4.99
C ASN A 37 3.53 5.41 4.46
N SER A 38 3.69 5.83 3.21
CA SER A 38 2.74 6.74 2.59
C SER A 38 1.36 6.11 2.48
N LEU A 39 1.31 4.84 2.13
CA LEU A 39 0.04 4.14 2.03
C LEU A 39 -0.63 4.02 3.38
N LYS A 40 0.15 3.77 4.43
CA LYS A 40 -0.39 3.70 5.77
C LYS A 40 -1.06 5.01 6.14
N LYS A 41 -0.40 6.11 5.85
CA LYS A 41 -0.97 7.41 6.16
C LYS A 41 -2.21 7.66 5.35
N PHE A 42 -2.14 7.35 4.06
CA PHE A 42 -3.27 7.60 3.18
C PHE A 42 -4.49 6.77 3.58
N LEU A 43 -4.26 5.54 3.98
CA LEU A 43 -5.35 4.65 4.36
C LEU A 43 -5.75 4.80 5.83
N GLY A 44 -5.05 5.64 6.55
CA GLY A 44 -5.40 5.86 7.95
C GLY A 44 -5.07 4.68 8.85
N LYS A 45 -4.05 3.92 8.48
CA LYS A 45 -3.71 2.75 9.27
C LYS A 45 -2.49 2.93 10.14
N ASN A 46 -2.20 4.10 10.53
CA ASN A 46 -1.06 4.31 11.42
C ASN A 46 -1.27 3.66 12.75
#